data_afa16e1f9e82524948d617189b17b75a
#
_entry.id   afa16e1f9e82524948d617189b17b75a
#
_cell.length_a   1.000
_cell.length_b   1.000
_cell.length_c   1.000
_cell.angle_alpha   90.00
_cell.angle_beta   90.00
_cell.angle_gamma   90.00
#
_symmetry.space_group_name_H-M   'P 1'
#
loop_
_entity.id
_entity.type
_entity.pdbx_description
1 polymer ?
#
loop_
_entity_poly.entity_id
_entity_poly.type
_entity_poly.pdbx_seq_one_letter_code
_entity_poly.pdbx_strand_id
1 'polypeptide(L)'
;GLETEQSIDEHKIIVLKFMNDKRALCVKNEEDIVGVLLYSRKHNMICCLAVDPAYRKKGIASMLLSEALDKLDRDKDITVSTFRENDVKGIAPRNLYKKFGFEEDELIEEFGYPNQRFVLHANIGANNVPIVVVRESKEEDLTEILHLYLYLHEKSVPEESEQLRSTWENIMNDNNHHLIVCEVDGKIVASCVCVVIPNLTRNVRPYAFVENVVTHADYRKKGHATDCLNYAKHIAKENNCYKMMLLTGSEEESTLNFYRNAGYNSTDKTAFIQWIDM
;
A
#
# COMPACT_ATOMS: atom_id res chain seq x y z
N GLY A 1 -25.35 -23.03 0.87
CA GLY A 1 -24.62 -22.86 2.07
C GLY A 1 -24.19 -24.13 2.79
N LEU A 2 -23.42 -23.96 3.82
CA LEU A 2 -23.00 -25.05 4.71
C LEU A 2 -24.07 -25.20 5.82
N GLU A 3 -25.24 -25.74 5.47
CA GLU A 3 -26.41 -25.80 6.37
C GLU A 3 -26.57 -27.17 7.04
N THR A 4 -25.88 -28.17 6.58
CA THR A 4 -25.93 -29.53 7.12
C THR A 4 -24.56 -30.00 7.59
N GLU A 5 -24.52 -30.89 8.57
CA GLU A 5 -23.28 -31.48 9.10
C GLU A 5 -22.50 -32.19 7.99
N GLN A 6 -23.20 -32.87 7.08
CA GLN A 6 -22.59 -33.53 5.93
C GLN A 6 -21.93 -32.50 4.98
N SER A 7 -22.56 -31.37 4.68
CA SER A 7 -21.99 -30.32 3.81
C SER A 7 -20.77 -29.64 4.47
N ILE A 8 -20.74 -29.52 5.80
CA ILE A 8 -19.59 -29.03 6.54
C ILE A 8 -18.41 -29.99 6.45
N ASP A 9 -18.65 -31.29 6.59
CA ASP A 9 -17.56 -32.29 6.53
C ASP A 9 -17.00 -32.45 5.11
N GLU A 10 -17.83 -32.42 4.09
CA GLU A 10 -17.37 -32.36 2.69
C GLU A 10 -16.53 -31.13 2.42
N HIS A 11 -16.92 -29.98 2.96
CA HIS A 11 -16.15 -28.74 2.83
C HIS A 11 -14.80 -28.81 3.54
N LYS A 12 -14.73 -29.40 4.76
CA LYS A 12 -13.46 -29.64 5.48
C LYS A 12 -12.48 -30.47 4.66
N ILE A 13 -12.96 -31.52 4.03
CA ILE A 13 -12.13 -32.38 3.15
C ILE A 13 -11.53 -31.57 2.00
N ILE A 14 -12.34 -30.71 1.39
CA ILE A 14 -11.86 -29.82 0.30
C ILE A 14 -10.80 -28.86 0.82
N VAL A 15 -11.03 -28.18 1.94
CA VAL A 15 -10.06 -27.24 2.54
C VAL A 15 -8.75 -27.95 2.88
N LEU A 16 -8.80 -29.14 3.50
CA LEU A 16 -7.61 -29.92 3.81
C LEU A 16 -6.80 -30.29 2.55
N LYS A 17 -7.48 -30.57 1.43
CA LYS A 17 -6.80 -30.80 0.15
C LYS A 17 -6.07 -29.54 -0.33
N PHE A 18 -6.68 -28.36 -0.26
CA PHE A 18 -6.01 -27.10 -0.59
C PHE A 18 -4.78 -26.85 0.30
N MET A 19 -4.89 -27.16 1.59
CA MET A 19 -3.77 -27.02 2.55
C MET A 19 -2.62 -27.97 2.21
N ASN A 20 -2.90 -29.25 1.97
CA ASN A 20 -1.90 -30.28 1.62
C ASN A 20 -1.18 -29.94 0.30
N ASP A 21 -1.90 -29.37 -0.66
CA ASP A 21 -1.37 -28.96 -1.97
C ASP A 21 -0.67 -27.58 -1.90
N LYS A 22 -0.52 -26.98 -0.72
CA LYS A 22 0.04 -25.62 -0.52
C LYS A 22 -0.68 -24.55 -1.38
N ARG A 23 -2.01 -24.62 -1.43
CA ARG A 23 -2.89 -23.70 -2.16
C ARG A 23 -3.88 -22.97 -1.23
N ALA A 24 -3.50 -22.88 0.04
CA ALA A 24 -4.23 -22.14 1.07
C ALA A 24 -3.29 -21.13 1.73
N LEU A 25 -3.77 -19.91 1.92
CA LEU A 25 -3.13 -18.85 2.67
C LEU A 25 -3.99 -18.53 3.90
N CYS A 26 -3.38 -18.18 5.01
CA CYS A 26 -4.10 -17.72 6.18
C CYS A 26 -3.36 -16.59 6.90
N VAL A 27 -4.14 -15.76 7.60
CA VAL A 27 -3.65 -14.78 8.57
C VAL A 27 -4.07 -15.24 9.94
N LYS A 28 -3.11 -15.28 10.87
CA LYS A 28 -3.35 -15.61 12.28
C LYS A 28 -3.25 -14.35 13.14
N ASN A 29 -4.05 -14.33 14.19
CA ASN A 29 -3.90 -13.42 15.32
C ASN A 29 -3.78 -14.32 16.56
N GLU A 30 -2.59 -14.40 17.13
CA GLU A 30 -2.23 -15.40 18.16
C GLU A 30 -2.53 -16.83 17.65
N GLU A 31 -3.43 -17.56 18.31
CA GLU A 31 -3.80 -18.93 17.92
C GLU A 31 -4.98 -18.97 16.90
N ASP A 32 -5.68 -17.86 16.68
CA ASP A 32 -6.87 -17.82 15.86
C ASP A 32 -6.56 -17.51 14.39
N ILE A 33 -7.22 -18.23 13.48
CA ILE A 33 -7.19 -17.91 12.04
C ILE A 33 -8.26 -16.85 11.78
N VAL A 34 -7.81 -15.62 11.43
CA VAL A 34 -8.69 -14.46 11.22
C VAL A 34 -8.94 -14.14 9.74
N GLY A 35 -8.23 -14.80 8.83
CA GLY A 35 -8.45 -14.69 7.40
C GLY A 35 -7.90 -15.90 6.65
N VAL A 36 -8.59 -16.29 5.56
CA VAL A 36 -8.18 -17.40 4.70
C VAL A 36 -8.40 -17.07 3.25
N LEU A 37 -7.52 -17.58 2.37
CA LEU A 37 -7.70 -17.55 0.93
C LEU A 37 -7.28 -18.91 0.34
N LEU A 38 -8.11 -19.44 -0.55
CA LEU A 38 -7.85 -20.66 -1.33
C LEU A 38 -7.74 -20.29 -2.81
N TYR A 39 -6.76 -20.87 -3.51
CA TYR A 39 -6.54 -20.59 -4.92
C TYR A 39 -6.19 -21.86 -5.73
N SER A 40 -6.42 -21.82 -7.02
CA SER A 40 -6.13 -22.91 -7.94
C SER A 40 -5.15 -22.49 -9.02
N ARG A 41 -3.91 -23.01 -8.99
CA ARG A 41 -2.94 -22.83 -10.08
C ARG A 41 -3.38 -23.49 -11.38
N LYS A 42 -4.08 -24.63 -11.30
CA LYS A 42 -4.57 -25.36 -12.49
C LYS A 42 -5.58 -24.54 -13.29
N HIS A 43 -6.49 -23.85 -12.59
CA HIS A 43 -7.55 -23.06 -13.21
C HIS A 43 -7.26 -21.56 -13.18
N ASN A 44 -6.11 -21.16 -12.63
CA ASN A 44 -5.67 -19.78 -12.47
C ASN A 44 -6.75 -18.90 -11.83
N MET A 45 -7.25 -19.31 -10.65
CA MET A 45 -8.40 -18.66 -10.03
C MET A 45 -8.29 -18.58 -8.49
N ILE A 46 -8.96 -17.59 -7.93
CA ILE A 46 -9.23 -17.48 -6.49
C ILE A 46 -10.52 -18.29 -6.22
N CYS A 47 -10.41 -19.28 -5.34
CA CYS A 47 -11.52 -20.19 -5.04
C CYS A 47 -12.33 -19.75 -3.81
N CYS A 48 -11.70 -19.10 -2.84
CA CYS A 48 -12.34 -18.63 -1.62
C CYS A 48 -11.51 -17.50 -1.00
N LEU A 49 -12.17 -16.51 -0.44
CA LEU A 49 -11.57 -15.47 0.39
C LEU A 49 -12.55 -15.12 1.51
N ALA A 50 -12.14 -15.33 2.74
CA ALA A 50 -12.93 -15.02 3.91
C ALA A 50 -12.10 -14.34 5.00
N VAL A 51 -12.69 -13.36 5.68
CA VAL A 51 -12.11 -12.67 6.83
C VAL A 51 -13.15 -12.62 7.95
N ASP A 52 -12.72 -13.00 9.15
CA ASP A 52 -13.56 -12.95 10.35
C ASP A 52 -14.17 -11.54 10.51
N PRO A 53 -15.49 -11.44 10.77
CA PRO A 53 -16.17 -10.16 10.91
C PRO A 53 -15.51 -9.18 11.87
N ALA A 54 -14.95 -9.66 13.00
CA ALA A 54 -14.29 -8.83 14.01
C ALA A 54 -12.94 -8.25 13.53
N TYR A 55 -12.39 -8.80 12.45
CA TYR A 55 -11.09 -8.42 11.89
C TYR A 55 -11.20 -7.76 10.51
N ARG A 56 -12.42 -7.48 10.03
CA ARG A 56 -12.64 -6.77 8.76
C ARG A 56 -12.16 -5.32 8.82
N LYS A 57 -11.96 -4.72 7.64
CA LYS A 57 -11.47 -3.33 7.46
C LYS A 57 -10.04 -3.07 7.98
N LYS A 58 -9.28 -4.11 8.29
CA LYS A 58 -7.86 -4.05 8.72
C LYS A 58 -6.88 -4.45 7.61
N GLY A 59 -7.28 -4.46 6.35
CA GLY A 59 -6.41 -4.80 5.21
C GLY A 59 -6.18 -6.29 4.95
N ILE A 60 -6.64 -7.21 5.82
CA ILE A 60 -6.36 -8.65 5.75
C ILE A 60 -6.74 -9.26 4.38
N ALA A 61 -7.92 -8.92 3.85
CA ALA A 61 -8.37 -9.43 2.56
C ALA A 61 -7.46 -8.95 1.40
N SER A 62 -7.00 -7.70 1.45
CA SER A 62 -6.08 -7.13 0.44
C SER A 62 -4.72 -7.82 0.50
N MET A 63 -4.19 -8.05 1.69
CA MET A 63 -2.92 -8.76 1.89
C MET A 63 -2.99 -10.20 1.36
N LEU A 64 -4.04 -10.96 1.72
CA LEU A 64 -4.23 -12.32 1.23
C LEU A 64 -4.39 -12.39 -0.28
N LEU A 65 -5.12 -11.44 -0.88
CA LEU A 65 -5.33 -11.38 -2.32
C LEU A 65 -4.02 -11.05 -3.04
N SER A 66 -3.25 -10.07 -2.58
CA SER A 66 -1.94 -9.74 -3.13
C SER A 66 -1.02 -10.96 -3.13
N GLU A 67 -0.85 -11.62 -1.99
CA GLU A 67 -0.02 -12.82 -1.85
C GLU A 67 -0.48 -13.99 -2.76
N ALA A 68 -1.80 -14.12 -2.99
CA ALA A 68 -2.33 -15.14 -3.89
C ALA A 68 -2.05 -14.83 -5.36
N LEU A 69 -2.12 -13.56 -5.76
CA LEU A 69 -1.83 -13.11 -7.12
C LEU A 69 -0.36 -13.37 -7.50
N ASP A 70 0.58 -13.28 -6.55
CA ASP A 70 2.00 -13.60 -6.77
C ASP A 70 2.25 -15.10 -6.98
N LYS A 71 1.29 -15.96 -6.61
CA LYS A 71 1.36 -17.43 -6.76
C LYS A 71 0.60 -17.94 -7.97
N LEU A 72 -0.12 -17.10 -8.67
CA LEU A 72 -0.89 -17.38 -9.88
C LEU A 72 -0.14 -16.90 -11.14
N ASP A 73 -0.53 -17.44 -12.28
CA ASP A 73 0.07 -17.12 -13.58
C ASP A 73 -0.49 -15.79 -14.11
N ARG A 74 0.33 -14.73 -14.07
CA ARG A 74 -0.04 -13.39 -14.54
C ARG A 74 -0.05 -13.25 -16.07
N ASP A 75 0.46 -14.24 -16.80
CA ASP A 75 0.43 -14.29 -18.25
C ASP A 75 -0.90 -14.90 -18.78
N LYS A 76 -1.80 -15.24 -17.87
CA LYS A 76 -3.15 -15.74 -18.12
C LYS A 76 -4.17 -15.00 -17.28
N ASP A 77 -5.40 -14.94 -17.77
CA ASP A 77 -6.52 -14.41 -17.02
C ASP A 77 -6.66 -15.12 -15.67
N ILE A 78 -6.82 -14.31 -14.60
CA ILE A 78 -7.12 -14.81 -13.27
C ILE A 78 -8.59 -14.53 -12.98
N THR A 79 -9.32 -15.55 -12.55
CA THR A 79 -10.76 -15.41 -12.28
C THR A 79 -11.10 -15.54 -10.81
N VAL A 80 -12.22 -14.94 -10.43
CA VAL A 80 -12.86 -15.10 -9.11
C VAL A 80 -14.37 -14.92 -9.26
N SER A 81 -15.14 -15.64 -8.49
CA SER A 81 -16.60 -15.48 -8.44
C SER A 81 -17.04 -14.87 -7.13
N THR A 82 -18.03 -14.01 -7.18
CA THR A 82 -18.63 -13.38 -5.98
C THR A 82 -20.09 -13.04 -6.22
N PHE A 83 -20.75 -12.49 -5.20
CA PHE A 83 -22.14 -12.08 -5.24
C PHE A 83 -22.43 -11.05 -6.33
N ARG A 84 -23.64 -11.04 -6.88
CA ARG A 84 -24.11 -10.06 -7.86
C ARG A 84 -24.22 -8.67 -7.28
N GLU A 85 -24.31 -7.66 -8.12
CA GLU A 85 -24.32 -6.23 -7.73
C GLU A 85 -25.43 -5.88 -6.74
N ASN A 86 -26.61 -6.49 -6.91
CA ASN A 86 -27.79 -6.22 -6.04
C ASN A 86 -27.78 -7.00 -4.72
N ASP A 87 -26.75 -7.79 -4.45
CA ASP A 87 -26.60 -8.49 -3.18
C ASP A 87 -25.73 -7.67 -2.21
N VAL A 88 -26.31 -7.32 -1.06
CA VAL A 88 -25.60 -6.57 0.00
C VAL A 88 -24.30 -7.24 0.42
N LYS A 89 -24.24 -8.58 0.38
CA LYS A 89 -23.02 -9.37 0.68
C LYS A 89 -21.93 -9.16 -0.36
N GLY A 90 -22.29 -8.72 -1.58
CA GLY A 90 -21.39 -8.46 -2.69
C GLY A 90 -20.64 -7.14 -2.61
N ILE A 91 -21.10 -6.16 -1.85
CA ILE A 91 -20.53 -4.79 -1.84
C ILE A 91 -19.03 -4.81 -1.50
N ALA A 92 -18.66 -5.47 -0.40
CA ALA A 92 -17.26 -5.48 0.05
C ALA A 92 -16.33 -6.29 -0.86
N PRO A 93 -16.64 -7.55 -1.26
CA PRO A 93 -15.77 -8.32 -2.14
C PRO A 93 -15.67 -7.72 -3.55
N ARG A 94 -16.75 -7.21 -4.13
CA ARG A 94 -16.73 -6.56 -5.45
C ARG A 94 -15.80 -5.33 -5.44
N ASN A 95 -15.89 -4.47 -4.42
CA ASN A 95 -15.01 -3.32 -4.26
C ASN A 95 -13.54 -3.74 -4.09
N LEU A 96 -13.29 -4.84 -3.37
CA LEU A 96 -11.94 -5.39 -3.23
C LEU A 96 -11.38 -5.82 -4.59
N TYR A 97 -12.13 -6.64 -5.34
CA TYR A 97 -11.67 -7.13 -6.65
C TYR A 97 -11.47 -6.01 -7.65
N LYS A 98 -12.40 -5.04 -7.74
CA LYS A 98 -12.23 -3.84 -8.58
C LYS A 98 -10.97 -3.03 -8.22
N LYS A 99 -10.67 -2.90 -6.91
CA LYS A 99 -9.44 -2.23 -6.44
C LYS A 99 -8.17 -2.94 -6.95
N PHE A 100 -8.22 -4.25 -7.14
CA PHE A 100 -7.11 -5.06 -7.67
C PHE A 100 -7.13 -5.19 -9.20
N GLY A 101 -7.98 -4.44 -9.89
CA GLY A 101 -8.04 -4.40 -11.36
C GLY A 101 -8.86 -5.52 -11.98
N PHE A 102 -9.62 -6.27 -11.18
CA PHE A 102 -10.57 -7.22 -11.75
C PHE A 102 -11.77 -6.50 -12.36
N GLU A 103 -12.19 -6.93 -13.53
CA GLU A 103 -13.36 -6.44 -14.24
C GLU A 103 -14.51 -7.43 -14.12
N GLU A 104 -15.74 -6.92 -14.21
CA GLU A 104 -16.94 -7.74 -14.19
C GLU A 104 -17.07 -8.51 -15.52
N ASP A 105 -17.32 -9.81 -15.41
CA ASP A 105 -17.50 -10.69 -16.55
C ASP A 105 -18.92 -11.31 -16.51
N GLU A 106 -19.08 -12.55 -16.84
CA GLU A 106 -20.37 -13.19 -16.98
C GLU A 106 -21.11 -13.42 -15.66
N LEU A 107 -22.44 -13.42 -15.74
CA LEU A 107 -23.32 -13.86 -14.65
C LEU A 107 -23.35 -15.40 -14.66
N ILE A 108 -23.06 -16.00 -13.51
CA ILE A 108 -22.99 -17.44 -13.33
C ILE A 108 -23.86 -17.89 -12.16
N GLU A 109 -24.01 -19.19 -12.04
CA GLU A 109 -24.59 -19.81 -10.86
C GLU A 109 -23.61 -20.82 -10.29
N GLU A 110 -23.25 -20.70 -9.03
CA GLU A 110 -22.37 -21.62 -8.32
C GLU A 110 -23.01 -22.06 -7.01
N PHE A 111 -22.97 -23.38 -6.77
CA PHE A 111 -23.57 -23.97 -5.57
C PHE A 111 -25.06 -23.61 -5.37
N GLY A 112 -25.80 -23.46 -6.48
CA GLY A 112 -27.20 -23.06 -6.45
C GLY A 112 -27.44 -21.60 -6.06
N TYR A 113 -26.40 -20.76 -6.13
CA TYR A 113 -26.50 -19.34 -5.80
C TYR A 113 -26.07 -18.44 -6.98
N PRO A 114 -26.83 -17.36 -7.26
CA PRO A 114 -26.49 -16.44 -8.32
C PRO A 114 -25.22 -15.66 -8.00
N ASN A 115 -24.18 -15.85 -8.81
CA ASN A 115 -22.89 -15.20 -8.69
C ASN A 115 -22.56 -14.40 -9.95
N GLN A 116 -21.50 -13.60 -9.85
CA GLN A 116 -20.84 -12.95 -10.97
C GLN A 116 -19.37 -13.31 -10.98
N ARG A 117 -18.86 -13.68 -12.14
CA ARG A 117 -17.43 -13.85 -12.35
C ARG A 117 -16.77 -12.49 -12.53
N PHE A 118 -15.58 -12.36 -11.99
CA PHE A 118 -14.66 -11.27 -12.20
C PHE A 118 -13.39 -11.82 -12.84
N VAL A 119 -12.80 -11.07 -13.74
CA VAL A 119 -11.57 -11.46 -14.46
C VAL A 119 -10.52 -10.37 -14.26
N LEU A 120 -9.34 -10.79 -13.84
CA LEU A 120 -8.14 -10.00 -13.95
C LEU A 120 -7.40 -10.47 -15.18
N HIS A 121 -7.43 -9.66 -16.23
CA HIS A 121 -6.88 -10.04 -17.52
C HIS A 121 -5.38 -10.26 -17.47
N ALA A 122 -4.93 -11.20 -18.30
CA ALA A 122 -3.51 -11.49 -18.50
C ALA A 122 -2.73 -10.24 -18.91
N ASN A 123 -1.46 -10.15 -18.52
CA ASN A 123 -0.56 -9.05 -18.90
C ASN A 123 -0.17 -9.10 -20.41
N ILE A 124 -1.02 -9.65 -21.28
CA ILE A 124 -0.79 -9.71 -22.72
C ILE A 124 -1.04 -8.32 -23.31
N GLY A 125 -0.04 -7.47 -23.26
CA GLY A 125 0.06 -6.21 -24.03
C GLY A 125 -1.08 -5.21 -23.79
N ALA A 126 -0.86 -4.27 -22.89
CA ALA A 126 -1.57 -3.03 -22.67
C ALA A 126 -2.67 -3.02 -21.57
N ASN A 127 -2.38 -2.25 -20.64
CA ASN A 127 -3.01 -1.64 -19.47
C ASN A 127 -2.64 -2.29 -18.14
N ASN A 128 -1.33 -2.34 -17.84
CA ASN A 128 -0.86 -2.34 -16.47
C ASN A 128 -1.38 -1.05 -15.80
N VAL A 129 -2.48 -1.12 -15.08
CA VAL A 129 -2.67 -0.17 -13.99
C VAL A 129 -1.61 -0.55 -12.96
N PRO A 130 -0.56 0.22 -12.80
CA PRO A 130 0.54 -0.13 -11.90
C PRO A 130 -0.02 -0.29 -10.48
N ILE A 131 0.39 -1.33 -9.77
CA ILE A 131 0.05 -1.47 -8.35
C ILE A 131 0.83 -0.40 -7.59
N VAL A 132 0.11 0.60 -7.11
CA VAL A 132 0.70 1.69 -6.32
C VAL A 132 0.41 1.46 -4.85
N VAL A 133 1.47 1.37 -4.05
CA VAL A 133 1.40 1.22 -2.59
C VAL A 133 2.16 2.36 -1.94
N VAL A 134 1.52 3.07 -1.00
CA VAL A 134 2.20 4.05 -0.15
C VAL A 134 2.27 3.51 1.27
N ARG A 135 3.47 3.48 1.83
CA ARG A 135 3.75 2.89 3.14
C ARG A 135 4.94 3.56 3.81
N GLU A 136 5.12 3.31 5.08
CA GLU A 136 6.40 3.59 5.72
C GLU A 136 7.49 2.63 5.21
N SER A 137 8.74 3.08 5.21
CA SER A 137 9.89 2.29 4.79
C SER A 137 10.13 1.10 5.74
N LYS A 138 10.82 0.10 5.23
CA LYS A 138 11.26 -1.09 5.95
C LYS A 138 12.79 -1.15 5.92
N GLU A 139 13.38 -2.00 6.76
CA GLU A 139 14.84 -2.16 6.83
C GLU A 139 15.48 -2.47 5.47
N GLU A 140 14.83 -3.29 4.65
CA GLU A 140 15.29 -3.70 3.33
C GLU A 140 15.28 -2.60 2.27
N ASP A 141 14.57 -1.49 2.49
CA ASP A 141 14.38 -0.43 1.50
C ASP A 141 15.59 0.52 1.34
N LEU A 142 16.56 0.47 2.25
CA LEU A 142 17.69 1.40 2.30
C LEU A 142 18.36 1.61 0.94
N THR A 143 18.71 0.52 0.26
CA THR A 143 19.42 0.60 -1.01
C THR A 143 18.61 1.31 -2.10
N GLU A 144 17.32 1.02 -2.21
CA GLU A 144 16.45 1.67 -3.20
C GLU A 144 16.23 3.14 -2.88
N ILE A 145 16.07 3.49 -1.61
CA ILE A 145 15.93 4.88 -1.15
C ILE A 145 17.19 5.69 -1.46
N LEU A 146 18.38 5.16 -1.20
CA LEU A 146 19.63 5.83 -1.52
C LEU A 146 19.76 6.09 -3.02
N HIS A 147 19.39 5.13 -3.87
CA HIS A 147 19.35 5.34 -5.32
C HIS A 147 18.30 6.38 -5.74
N LEU A 148 17.15 6.40 -5.07
CA LEU A 148 16.12 7.40 -5.35
C LEU A 148 16.59 8.81 -5.01
N TYR A 149 17.42 9.00 -3.97
CA TYR A 149 17.95 10.29 -3.56
C TYR A 149 18.92 10.92 -4.57
N LEU A 150 19.46 10.13 -5.51
CA LEU A 150 20.21 10.67 -6.68
C LEU A 150 19.34 11.61 -7.55
N TYR A 151 18.02 11.54 -7.45
CA TYR A 151 17.09 12.46 -8.13
C TYR A 151 16.75 13.70 -7.29
N LEU A 152 17.27 13.81 -6.06
CA LEU A 152 17.13 14.97 -5.19
C LEU A 152 18.34 15.91 -5.36
N HIS A 153 19.39 15.71 -4.60
CA HIS A 153 20.59 16.56 -4.65
C HIS A 153 21.89 15.76 -4.57
N GLU A 154 21.78 14.44 -4.32
CA GLU A 154 22.95 13.59 -4.15
C GLU A 154 23.67 13.32 -5.49
N LYS A 155 25.00 13.31 -5.45
CA LYS A 155 25.85 13.05 -6.62
C LYS A 155 26.21 11.58 -6.77
N SER A 156 26.20 10.84 -5.68
CA SER A 156 26.52 9.42 -5.62
C SER A 156 25.82 8.76 -4.44
N VAL A 157 25.60 7.46 -4.54
CA VAL A 157 25.17 6.65 -3.38
C VAL A 157 26.33 6.64 -2.37
N PRO A 158 26.09 6.92 -1.08
CA PRO A 158 27.12 6.84 -0.05
C PRO A 158 27.69 5.41 0.05
N GLU A 159 28.99 5.31 0.33
CA GLU A 159 29.62 4.02 0.58
C GLU A 159 29.11 3.40 1.88
N GLU A 160 29.09 2.09 1.90
CA GLU A 160 28.70 1.35 3.11
C GLU A 160 29.65 1.67 4.26
N SER A 161 29.11 2.15 5.37
CA SER A 161 29.87 2.58 6.54
C SER A 161 29.08 2.34 7.82
N GLU A 162 29.76 2.29 8.95
CA GLU A 162 29.12 2.22 10.26
C GLU A 162 28.21 3.44 10.50
N GLN A 163 28.62 4.60 10.05
CA GLN A 163 27.81 5.82 10.13
C GLN A 163 26.49 5.68 9.36
N LEU A 164 26.52 5.16 8.13
CA LEU A 164 25.32 4.94 7.33
C LEU A 164 24.36 3.97 8.04
N ARG A 165 24.90 2.85 8.54
CA ARG A 165 24.10 1.83 9.26
C ARG A 165 23.46 2.40 10.51
N SER A 166 24.25 3.07 11.37
CA SER A 166 23.73 3.64 12.61
C SER A 166 22.72 4.75 12.36
N THR A 167 22.91 5.56 11.30
CA THR A 167 21.93 6.57 10.90
C THR A 167 20.63 5.92 10.46
N TRP A 168 20.71 4.86 9.65
CA TRP A 168 19.53 4.12 9.20
C TRP A 168 18.77 3.48 10.37
N GLU A 169 19.49 2.80 11.28
CA GLU A 169 18.91 2.22 12.49
C GLU A 169 18.24 3.27 13.37
N ASN A 170 18.84 4.46 13.52
CA ASN A 170 18.24 5.55 14.28
C ASN A 170 16.94 6.05 13.62
N ILE A 171 16.90 6.19 12.30
CA ILE A 171 15.70 6.57 11.55
C ILE A 171 14.60 5.52 11.76
N MET A 172 14.91 4.24 11.60
CA MET A 172 13.94 3.15 11.71
C MET A 172 13.40 2.95 13.14
N ASN A 173 14.16 3.32 14.17
CA ASN A 173 13.76 3.19 15.56
C ASN A 173 13.15 4.47 16.17
N ASP A 174 13.14 5.59 15.45
CA ASP A 174 12.54 6.83 15.91
C ASP A 174 11.05 6.90 15.57
N ASN A 175 10.20 6.77 16.56
CA ASN A 175 8.75 6.85 16.43
C ASN A 175 8.22 8.20 15.90
N ASN A 176 9.04 9.22 15.86
CA ASN A 176 8.68 10.54 15.32
C ASN A 176 9.23 10.78 13.92
N HIS A 177 10.03 9.86 13.38
CA HIS A 177 10.67 9.96 12.08
C HIS A 177 10.07 8.97 11.10
N HIS A 178 9.17 9.42 10.26
CA HIS A 178 8.45 8.59 9.29
C HIS A 178 9.04 8.78 7.90
N LEU A 179 9.80 7.81 7.42
CA LEU A 179 10.26 7.77 6.05
C LEU A 179 9.20 7.03 5.20
N ILE A 180 8.53 7.76 4.32
CA ILE A 180 7.39 7.32 3.53
C ILE A 180 7.86 7.03 2.12
N VAL A 181 7.46 5.89 1.57
CA VAL A 181 7.77 5.47 0.20
C VAL A 181 6.50 5.20 -0.59
N CYS A 182 6.54 5.54 -1.87
CA CYS A 182 5.54 5.12 -2.85
C CYS A 182 6.19 4.08 -3.76
N GLU A 183 5.62 2.90 -3.77
CA GLU A 183 6.04 1.73 -4.52
C GLU A 183 5.10 1.53 -5.71
N VAL A 184 5.66 1.28 -6.87
CA VAL A 184 4.93 0.96 -8.10
C VAL A 184 5.47 -0.36 -8.63
N ASP A 185 4.63 -1.38 -8.68
CA ASP A 185 4.99 -2.74 -9.12
C ASP A 185 6.23 -3.29 -8.40
N GLY A 186 6.34 -3.08 -7.08
CA GLY A 186 7.44 -3.56 -6.27
C GLY A 186 8.71 -2.69 -6.32
N LYS A 187 8.69 -1.54 -7.01
CA LYS A 187 9.82 -0.59 -7.09
C LYS A 187 9.49 0.71 -6.36
N ILE A 188 10.38 1.17 -5.51
CA ILE A 188 10.25 2.48 -4.85
C ILE A 188 10.52 3.59 -5.86
N VAL A 189 9.50 4.43 -6.11
CA VAL A 189 9.54 5.47 -7.17
C VAL A 189 9.40 6.88 -6.63
N ALA A 190 8.89 7.05 -5.42
CA ALA A 190 8.82 8.33 -4.73
C ALA A 190 8.97 8.16 -3.23
N SER A 191 9.38 9.21 -2.55
CA SER A 191 9.57 9.22 -1.11
C SER A 191 9.39 10.63 -0.55
N CYS A 192 9.05 10.72 0.73
CA CYS A 192 9.27 11.88 1.57
C CYS A 192 9.52 11.45 3.01
N VAL A 193 10.13 12.34 3.78
CA VAL A 193 10.28 12.19 5.23
C VAL A 193 9.25 13.07 5.92
N CYS A 194 8.62 12.56 6.97
CA CYS A 194 7.74 13.33 7.84
C CYS A 194 8.22 13.19 9.29
N VAL A 195 8.64 14.28 9.91
CA VAL A 195 9.08 14.30 11.32
C VAL A 195 8.02 14.96 12.17
N VAL A 196 7.58 14.27 13.23
CA VAL A 196 6.66 14.81 14.24
C VAL A 196 7.47 15.45 15.35
N ILE A 197 7.36 16.76 15.50
CA ILE A 197 8.16 17.55 16.46
C ILE A 197 7.29 17.91 17.66
N PRO A 198 7.64 17.42 18.88
CA PRO A 198 6.97 17.81 20.12
C PRO A 198 7.02 19.33 20.32
N ASN A 199 5.95 19.89 20.88
CA ASN A 199 5.84 21.34 21.05
C ASN A 199 5.02 21.71 22.30
N LEU A 200 5.49 22.68 23.06
CA LEU A 200 4.82 23.15 24.29
C LEU A 200 3.74 24.20 24.05
N THR A 201 3.72 24.84 22.89
CA THR A 201 2.70 25.83 22.53
C THR A 201 1.48 25.16 21.88
N ARG A 202 0.42 25.95 21.59
CA ARG A 202 -0.79 25.44 20.91
C ARG A 202 -1.48 24.29 21.67
N ASN A 203 -1.59 24.42 22.99
CA ASN A 203 -2.13 23.38 23.89
C ASN A 203 -1.33 22.08 23.84
N VAL A 204 -0.02 22.19 23.87
CA VAL A 204 0.94 21.06 23.85
C VAL A 204 0.78 20.18 22.60
N ARG A 205 0.31 20.76 21.48
CA ARG A 205 0.17 20.02 20.23
C ARG A 205 1.46 20.04 19.42
N PRO A 206 1.93 18.89 18.93
CA PRO A 206 3.09 18.80 18.06
C PRO A 206 2.82 19.45 16.69
N TYR A 207 3.86 19.58 15.89
CA TYR A 207 3.76 19.91 14.48
C TYR A 207 4.60 18.94 13.64
N ALA A 208 4.27 18.80 12.36
CA ALA A 208 5.01 17.97 11.45
C ALA A 208 5.88 18.80 10.51
N PHE A 209 7.06 18.28 10.17
CA PHE A 209 7.97 18.84 9.18
C PHE A 209 8.24 17.79 8.09
N VAL A 210 8.12 18.20 6.83
CA VAL A 210 8.32 17.31 5.68
C VAL A 210 9.59 17.70 4.94
N GLU A 211 10.43 16.70 4.65
CA GLU A 211 11.70 16.83 3.95
C GLU A 211 11.86 15.76 2.88
N ASN A 212 12.89 15.90 2.05
CA ASN A 212 13.34 14.92 1.08
C ASN A 212 12.23 14.41 0.14
N VAL A 213 11.36 15.33 -0.32
CA VAL A 213 10.31 14.99 -1.29
C VAL A 213 10.94 14.74 -2.65
N VAL A 214 10.92 13.50 -3.10
CA VAL A 214 11.58 13.08 -4.33
C VAL A 214 10.71 12.13 -5.14
N THR A 215 10.87 12.16 -6.46
CA THR A 215 10.27 11.20 -7.39
C THR A 215 11.27 10.86 -8.50
N HIS A 216 11.44 9.57 -8.75
CA HIS A 216 12.22 9.05 -9.87
C HIS A 216 11.78 9.69 -11.19
N ALA A 217 12.73 10.05 -12.05
CA ALA A 217 12.45 10.85 -13.25
C ALA A 217 11.32 10.28 -14.13
N ASP A 218 11.34 8.96 -14.39
CA ASP A 218 10.37 8.28 -15.25
C ASP A 218 8.96 8.16 -14.64
N TYR A 219 8.85 8.46 -13.35
CA TYR A 219 7.58 8.36 -12.58
C TYR A 219 7.02 9.72 -12.18
N ARG A 220 7.63 10.82 -12.61
CA ARG A 220 7.13 12.19 -12.37
C ARG A 220 5.78 12.44 -13.05
N LYS A 221 5.03 13.41 -12.52
CA LYS A 221 3.71 13.85 -13.03
C LYS A 221 2.62 12.76 -13.02
N LYS A 222 2.81 11.69 -12.24
CA LYS A 222 1.85 10.58 -12.07
C LYS A 222 1.18 10.58 -10.68
N GLY A 223 1.41 11.60 -9.84
CA GLY A 223 0.75 11.73 -8.52
C GLY A 223 1.52 11.14 -7.33
N HIS A 224 2.57 10.34 -7.54
CA HIS A 224 3.25 9.58 -6.47
C HIS A 224 3.80 10.44 -5.32
N ALA A 225 4.38 11.61 -5.61
CA ALA A 225 4.79 12.54 -4.55
C ALA A 225 3.59 13.10 -3.77
N THR A 226 2.47 13.36 -4.43
CA THR A 226 1.22 13.77 -3.78
C THR A 226 0.70 12.68 -2.85
N ASP A 227 0.80 11.43 -3.26
CA ASP A 227 0.39 10.28 -2.44
C ASP A 227 1.25 10.17 -1.18
N CYS A 228 2.59 10.35 -1.29
CA CYS A 228 3.49 10.44 -0.14
C CYS A 228 3.12 11.60 0.81
N LEU A 229 2.84 12.80 0.27
CA LEU A 229 2.42 13.96 1.07
C LEU A 229 1.06 13.74 1.74
N ASN A 230 0.13 13.05 1.10
CA ASN A 230 -1.16 12.67 1.69
C ASN A 230 -0.98 11.68 2.84
N TYR A 231 -0.06 10.74 2.70
CA TYR A 231 0.29 9.80 3.77
C TYR A 231 0.94 10.54 4.95
N ALA A 232 1.88 11.45 4.70
CA ALA A 232 2.47 12.33 5.72
C ALA A 232 1.40 13.16 6.46
N LYS A 233 0.41 13.68 5.72
CA LYS A 233 -0.73 14.40 6.29
C LYS A 233 -1.60 13.51 7.18
N HIS A 234 -1.74 12.22 6.83
CA HIS A 234 -2.44 11.26 7.68
C HIS A 234 -1.70 11.04 9.00
N ILE A 235 -0.37 10.78 8.94
CA ILE A 235 0.49 10.67 10.14
C ILE A 235 0.37 11.92 11.01
N ALA A 236 0.48 13.12 10.42
CA ALA A 236 0.37 14.36 11.16
C ALA A 236 -0.98 14.52 11.89
N LYS A 237 -2.08 14.04 11.27
CA LYS A 237 -3.42 14.06 11.89
C LYS A 237 -3.52 13.04 13.04
N GLU A 238 -3.02 11.83 12.87
CA GLU A 238 -3.03 10.80 13.90
C GLU A 238 -2.24 11.23 15.13
N ASN A 239 -1.14 11.97 14.93
CA ASN A 239 -0.33 12.54 15.99
C ASN A 239 -0.88 13.88 16.52
N ASN A 240 -2.10 14.29 16.15
CA ASN A 240 -2.71 15.55 16.58
C ASN A 240 -1.86 16.79 16.29
N CYS A 241 -1.07 16.79 15.22
CA CYS A 241 -0.29 17.95 14.82
C CYS A 241 -1.19 19.16 14.50
N TYR A 242 -0.81 20.36 14.93
CA TYR A 242 -1.59 21.56 14.63
C TYR A 242 -1.26 22.18 13.27
N LYS A 243 -0.12 21.82 12.69
CA LYS A 243 0.31 22.20 11.34
C LYS A 243 1.29 21.15 10.78
N MET A 244 1.43 21.16 9.47
CA MET A 244 2.52 20.50 8.75
C MET A 244 3.19 21.51 7.84
N MET A 245 4.51 21.51 7.75
CA MET A 245 5.26 22.47 6.95
C MET A 245 6.42 21.78 6.22
N LEU A 246 6.89 22.42 5.16
CA LEU A 246 8.09 22.03 4.41
C LEU A 246 8.83 23.28 3.93
N LEU A 247 10.06 23.10 3.51
CA LEU A 247 10.85 24.09 2.80
C LEU A 247 11.17 23.58 1.39
N THR A 248 11.34 24.49 0.45
CA THR A 248 11.86 24.17 -0.87
C THR A 248 12.79 25.26 -1.35
N GLY A 249 13.93 24.87 -1.88
CA GLY A 249 14.87 25.78 -2.54
C GLY A 249 14.54 26.02 -4.01
N SER A 250 13.50 25.37 -4.55
CA SER A 250 13.10 25.54 -5.94
C SER A 250 12.31 26.84 -6.12
N GLU A 251 12.72 27.66 -7.07
CA GLU A 251 11.99 28.84 -7.55
C GLU A 251 11.09 28.52 -8.76
N GLU A 252 11.13 27.29 -9.24
CA GLU A 252 10.33 26.84 -10.39
C GLU A 252 8.84 26.88 -10.07
N GLU A 253 8.07 27.63 -10.86
CA GLU A 253 6.63 27.81 -10.64
C GLU A 253 5.86 26.45 -10.66
N SER A 254 6.35 25.50 -11.43
CA SER A 254 5.80 24.14 -11.46
C SER A 254 5.92 23.42 -10.11
N THR A 255 7.03 23.58 -9.41
CA THR A 255 7.27 23.02 -8.07
C THR A 255 6.45 23.76 -7.02
N LEU A 256 6.40 25.08 -7.10
CA LEU A 256 5.60 25.91 -6.17
C LEU A 256 4.11 25.56 -6.30
N ASN A 257 3.61 25.41 -7.54
CA ASN A 257 2.23 25.00 -7.80
C ASN A 257 1.93 23.58 -7.35
N PHE A 258 2.89 22.65 -7.45
CA PHE A 258 2.75 21.30 -6.92
C PHE A 258 2.44 21.35 -5.41
N TYR A 259 3.21 22.09 -4.62
CA TYR A 259 2.99 22.20 -3.18
C TYR A 259 1.69 22.95 -2.84
N ARG A 260 1.36 24.04 -3.57
CA ARG A 260 0.07 24.73 -3.40
C ARG A 260 -1.12 23.80 -3.65
N ASN A 261 -1.07 23.00 -4.72
CA ASN A 261 -2.09 22.00 -5.04
C ASN A 261 -2.17 20.87 -4.00
N ALA A 262 -1.06 20.54 -3.34
CA ALA A 262 -1.04 19.62 -2.19
C ALA A 262 -1.59 20.25 -0.90
N GLY A 263 -1.98 21.54 -0.93
CA GLY A 263 -2.63 22.26 0.17
C GLY A 263 -1.68 23.04 1.08
N TYR A 264 -0.44 23.26 0.66
CA TYR A 264 0.51 24.08 1.41
C TYR A 264 0.33 25.57 1.07
N ASN A 265 0.48 26.43 2.08
CA ASN A 265 0.42 27.87 1.96
C ASN A 265 1.83 28.45 2.02
N SER A 266 2.21 29.22 1.02
CA SER A 266 3.55 29.83 0.91
C SER A 266 3.60 31.30 1.36
N THR A 267 2.50 31.86 1.91
CA THR A 267 2.39 33.28 2.25
C THR A 267 2.32 33.56 3.76
N ASP A 268 1.99 32.57 4.59
CA ASP A 268 1.78 32.75 6.04
C ASP A 268 3.09 32.91 6.83
N LYS A 269 4.20 32.44 6.32
CA LYS A 269 5.50 32.41 6.99
C LYS A 269 6.65 32.67 6.03
N THR A 270 7.67 33.35 6.53
CA THR A 270 8.97 33.48 5.86
C THR A 270 9.96 32.49 6.50
N ALA A 271 10.69 31.76 5.68
CA ALA A 271 11.74 30.86 6.14
C ALA A 271 13.10 31.58 6.16
N PHE A 272 13.92 31.24 7.15
CA PHE A 272 15.32 31.65 7.23
C PHE A 272 16.18 30.40 7.38
N ILE A 273 17.23 30.28 6.57
CA ILE A 273 18.17 29.17 6.60
C ILE A 273 19.55 29.70 6.95
N GLN A 274 20.21 29.02 7.86
CA GLN A 274 21.64 29.24 8.16
C GLN A 274 22.37 27.94 7.92
N TRP A 275 23.28 27.95 6.94
CA TRP A 275 24.15 26.80 6.66
C TRP A 275 25.25 26.74 7.73
N ILE A 276 25.49 25.56 8.30
CA ILE A 276 26.52 25.36 9.33
C ILE A 276 27.88 25.09 8.71
N ASP A 277 27.87 24.26 7.64
CA ASP A 277 29.07 23.94 6.84
C ASP A 277 28.85 24.43 5.41
N MET A 278 29.82 25.17 4.89
CA MET A 278 29.87 25.61 3.50
C MET A 278 31.17 25.11 2.83
#